data_e1ebba60a46270460a58325b959ff57a
#
_entry.id   e1ebba60a46270460a58325b959ff57a
#
_cell.length_a   1.000
_cell.length_b   1.000
_cell.length_c   1.000
_cell.angle_alpha   90.00
_cell.angle_beta   90.00
_cell.angle_gamma   90.00
#
_symmetry.space_group_name_H-M   'P 1'
#
loop_
_entity.id
_entity.type
_entity.pdbx_description
1 polymer ?
#
loop_
_entity_poly.entity_id
_entity_poly.type
_entity_poly.pdbx_seq_one_letter_code
_entity_poly.pdbx_strand_id
1 'polypeptide(L)'
;MRRKINRMLSFGLALIMMFSIAGCGSNAQPQAEIDPDTPVSEVQFPLKETEELSFITSAPATSTQDPNERIIFQRLEEQTNVHIKWTCFVSDQFSDKKNLALAQFGNLPDGLFNPSLFTIVLCSAIISLFNAGMSDYDLLRYAKQGIIIPLENLIDKYMPNLQAVFEKYPEYRTMCTAPDGHIYSFPWIEQLGAGKEAIQAIGDIAYINKKWLDYLGLEIPTTTDELEQVLIAFRDHADELQEEFDIEGDVIPMSFIINNGDQDPAILINGFGEGYGDTGDHFAVTDEGKVIYTAVQEGYKEGIEWLHKLVTEDLIDPEAFTQEWSTYVAKGKNHRYGLCFSWDIANIDNNVDYVMLPALTGPTGVRNITRQNNSETSGFDRGRCVLTTSCRNTALAAAWIDQMYAPLQSPQNNWGSYGETDSFNIFELSTNEKGDPMLKHMDLGDQSPVEVREAQSVNGPLAILNEYYGEYVTQPEDAKWRLDNMHETYLADMNSKYVYPNVFMSIEDTNKVSQYDTDIKKYAEQKKADWILNGGIEKEWDSYLEKMEKYGLSDYLSIKQKYFDNYQKSLSE
;
A
#
# COMPACT_ATOMS: atom_id res chain seq x y z
N MET A 1 -59.68 -32.44 8.75
CA MET A 1 -59.27 -32.55 7.35
C MET A 1 -58.03 -31.70 6.97
N ARG A 2 -57.73 -30.60 7.63
CA ARG A 2 -56.57 -29.72 7.34
C ARG A 2 -55.18 -30.25 7.83
N ARG A 3 -55.12 -31.24 8.71
CA ARG A 3 -53.85 -31.79 9.24
C ARG A 3 -53.22 -32.96 8.40
N LYS A 4 -53.97 -33.52 7.44
CA LYS A 4 -53.48 -34.60 6.58
C LYS A 4 -52.88 -34.11 5.26
N ILE A 5 -53.19 -32.88 4.82
CA ILE A 5 -52.69 -32.30 3.56
C ILE A 5 -51.27 -31.74 3.75
N ASN A 6 -50.92 -31.22 4.94
CA ASN A 6 -49.57 -30.72 5.22
C ASN A 6 -48.50 -31.81 5.41
N ARG A 7 -48.89 -33.04 5.63
CA ARG A 7 -47.93 -34.16 5.72
C ARG A 7 -47.59 -34.81 4.38
N MET A 8 -48.44 -34.64 3.36
CA MET A 8 -48.14 -35.12 1.99
C MET A 8 -47.31 -34.15 1.19
N LEU A 9 -47.39 -32.84 1.45
CA LEU A 9 -46.51 -31.85 0.82
C LEU A 9 -45.07 -31.87 1.38
N SER A 10 -44.88 -32.24 2.64
CA SER A 10 -43.55 -32.38 3.26
C SER A 10 -42.76 -33.61 2.77
N PHE A 11 -43.47 -34.67 2.34
CA PHE A 11 -42.82 -35.86 1.80
C PHE A 11 -42.48 -35.75 0.31
N GLY A 12 -43.21 -34.91 -0.45
CA GLY A 12 -42.91 -34.65 -1.86
C GLY A 12 -41.67 -33.74 -2.06
N LEU A 13 -41.43 -32.80 -1.13
CA LEU A 13 -40.22 -31.94 -1.21
C LEU A 13 -38.96 -32.67 -0.73
N ALA A 14 -39.06 -33.63 0.19
CA ALA A 14 -37.90 -34.42 0.63
C ALA A 14 -37.43 -35.44 -0.41
N LEU A 15 -38.32 -35.90 -1.31
CA LEU A 15 -37.95 -36.86 -2.37
C LEU A 15 -37.34 -36.18 -3.58
N ILE A 16 -37.59 -34.87 -3.81
CA ILE A 16 -36.97 -34.08 -4.89
C ILE A 16 -35.57 -33.64 -4.49
N MET A 17 -35.24 -33.49 -3.19
CA MET A 17 -33.89 -33.19 -2.73
C MET A 17 -32.94 -34.40 -2.67
N MET A 18 -33.43 -35.64 -2.74
CA MET A 18 -32.57 -36.85 -2.73
C MET A 18 -32.16 -37.36 -4.12
N PHE A 19 -32.64 -36.74 -5.21
CA PHE A 19 -32.21 -37.10 -6.59
C PHE A 19 -31.21 -36.09 -7.19
N SER A 20 -30.80 -35.04 -6.47
CA SER A 20 -29.84 -34.06 -6.95
C SER A 20 -28.40 -34.24 -6.39
N ILE A 21 -28.12 -35.35 -5.69
CA ILE A 21 -26.78 -35.62 -5.11
C ILE A 21 -26.03 -36.77 -5.83
N ALA A 22 -26.54 -37.25 -6.93
CA ALA A 22 -25.85 -38.27 -7.73
C ALA A 22 -25.42 -37.75 -9.11
N GLY A 23 -24.60 -36.67 -9.11
CA GLY A 23 -24.13 -36.03 -10.33
C GLY A 23 -22.92 -35.08 -10.17
N CYS A 24 -22.16 -35.21 -9.09
CA CYS A 24 -20.81 -34.62 -9.02
C CYS A 24 -19.78 -35.70 -9.34
N GLY A 25 -19.80 -36.17 -10.57
CA GLY A 25 -18.60 -36.67 -11.21
C GLY A 25 -17.68 -35.48 -11.43
N SER A 26 -16.46 -35.58 -10.92
CA SER A 26 -15.34 -34.68 -11.15
C SER A 26 -15.03 -34.62 -12.65
N ASN A 27 -15.75 -33.78 -13.40
CA ASN A 27 -15.23 -33.24 -14.62
C ASN A 27 -14.38 -32.03 -14.22
N ALA A 28 -13.13 -32.29 -13.86
CA ALA A 28 -12.08 -31.33 -14.15
C ALA A 28 -12.18 -31.07 -15.64
N GLN A 29 -12.74 -29.93 -16.06
CA GLN A 29 -12.53 -29.46 -17.42
C GLN A 29 -11.01 -29.37 -17.60
N PRO A 30 -10.48 -29.88 -18.72
CA PRO A 30 -9.07 -29.73 -18.99
C PRO A 30 -8.74 -28.24 -18.91
N GLN A 31 -7.75 -27.86 -18.07
CA GLN A 31 -7.04 -26.62 -18.27
C GLN A 31 -6.79 -26.54 -19.77
N ALA A 32 -7.17 -25.43 -20.38
CA ALA A 32 -6.75 -25.14 -21.73
C ALA A 32 -5.23 -25.08 -21.69
N GLU A 33 -4.57 -26.20 -21.96
CA GLU A 33 -3.15 -26.21 -22.25
C GLU A 33 -3.00 -25.30 -23.47
N ILE A 34 -2.41 -24.12 -23.22
CA ILE A 34 -1.95 -23.27 -24.32
C ILE A 34 -0.91 -24.14 -25.03
N ASP A 35 -1.24 -24.59 -26.24
CA ASP A 35 -0.34 -25.39 -27.04
C ASP A 35 0.98 -24.61 -27.20
N PRO A 36 2.10 -25.08 -26.63
CA PRO A 36 3.38 -24.36 -26.70
C PRO A 36 3.89 -24.23 -28.15
N ASP A 37 3.32 -24.98 -29.09
CA ASP A 37 3.66 -24.95 -30.50
C ASP A 37 2.72 -24.08 -31.37
N THR A 38 1.79 -23.31 -30.77
CA THR A 38 1.01 -22.32 -31.52
C THR A 38 1.98 -21.31 -32.14
N PRO A 39 2.02 -21.15 -33.49
CA PRO A 39 2.95 -20.22 -34.10
C PRO A 39 2.76 -18.83 -33.51
N VAL A 40 3.82 -18.27 -32.98
CA VAL A 40 3.88 -16.88 -32.48
C VAL A 40 3.62 -15.97 -33.68
N SER A 41 2.36 -15.55 -33.89
CA SER A 41 2.10 -14.36 -34.69
C SER A 41 2.62 -13.19 -33.90
N GLU A 42 3.72 -12.59 -34.34
CA GLU A 42 4.23 -11.34 -33.75
C GLU A 42 3.08 -10.33 -33.75
N VAL A 43 2.62 -9.95 -32.56
CA VAL A 43 1.65 -8.86 -32.42
C VAL A 43 2.39 -7.57 -32.71
N GLN A 44 2.09 -6.95 -33.86
CA GLN A 44 2.67 -5.66 -34.25
C GLN A 44 1.58 -4.58 -34.21
N PHE A 45 1.79 -3.55 -33.44
CA PHE A 45 0.91 -2.39 -33.37
C PHE A 45 1.34 -1.27 -34.35
N PRO A 46 0.39 -0.47 -34.91
CA PRO A 46 -1.06 -0.72 -34.83
C PRO A 46 -1.49 -1.94 -35.65
N LEU A 47 -2.52 -2.64 -35.20
CA LEU A 47 -3.13 -3.74 -35.95
C LEU A 47 -3.71 -3.23 -37.27
N LYS A 48 -3.78 -4.09 -38.29
CA LYS A 48 -4.36 -3.76 -39.61
C LYS A 48 -5.87 -3.59 -39.56
N GLU A 49 -6.53 -4.37 -38.72
CA GLU A 49 -7.97 -4.32 -38.46
C GLU A 49 -8.17 -4.10 -36.97
N THR A 50 -9.24 -3.40 -36.60
CA THR A 50 -9.55 -3.15 -35.18
C THR A 50 -9.99 -4.44 -34.52
N GLU A 51 -9.32 -4.82 -33.46
CA GLU A 51 -9.68 -5.94 -32.59
C GLU A 51 -10.31 -5.40 -31.27
N GLU A 52 -11.16 -6.22 -30.67
CA GLU A 52 -11.85 -5.88 -29.43
C GLU A 52 -11.38 -6.80 -28.28
N LEU A 53 -11.08 -6.22 -27.14
CA LEU A 53 -10.90 -6.92 -25.87
C LEU A 53 -11.91 -6.38 -24.84
N SER A 54 -12.31 -7.22 -23.90
CA SER A 54 -13.29 -6.86 -22.87
C SER A 54 -12.69 -6.95 -21.48
N PHE A 55 -12.84 -5.86 -20.69
CA PHE A 55 -12.35 -5.82 -19.31
C PHE A 55 -13.40 -5.32 -18.33
N ILE A 56 -13.37 -5.88 -17.11
CA ILE A 56 -14.03 -5.30 -15.95
C ILE A 56 -13.03 -4.41 -15.22
N THR A 57 -13.50 -3.23 -14.79
CA THR A 57 -12.72 -2.28 -13.98
C THR A 57 -13.60 -1.57 -12.97
N SER A 58 -12.99 -0.70 -12.15
CA SER A 58 -13.72 0.19 -11.23
C SER A 58 -13.22 1.63 -11.36
N ALA A 59 -14.10 2.56 -11.02
CA ALA A 59 -13.76 3.97 -10.90
C ALA A 59 -14.51 4.61 -9.72
N PRO A 60 -13.97 5.66 -9.08
CA PRO A 60 -14.69 6.45 -8.10
C PRO A 60 -15.97 7.04 -8.71
N ALA A 61 -17.01 7.25 -7.89
CA ALA A 61 -18.26 7.86 -8.35
C ALA A 61 -18.08 9.30 -8.87
N THR A 62 -17.01 9.96 -8.45
CA THR A 62 -16.60 11.30 -8.88
C THR A 62 -15.90 11.34 -10.24
N SER A 63 -15.51 10.19 -10.78
CA SER A 63 -14.79 10.06 -12.06
C SER A 63 -15.71 9.52 -13.16
N THR A 64 -15.28 9.64 -14.43
CA THR A 64 -15.98 9.01 -15.55
C THR A 64 -16.12 7.50 -15.33
N GLN A 65 -17.30 6.98 -15.67
CA GLN A 65 -17.60 5.55 -15.61
C GLN A 65 -17.36 4.84 -16.96
N ASP A 66 -16.94 5.57 -17.99
CA ASP A 66 -16.43 5.02 -19.25
C ASP A 66 -14.94 5.34 -19.40
N PRO A 67 -14.03 4.38 -19.15
CA PRO A 67 -12.59 4.63 -19.30
C PRO A 67 -12.18 5.09 -20.71
N ASN A 68 -12.95 4.80 -21.77
CA ASN A 68 -12.65 5.27 -23.11
C ASN A 68 -12.79 6.81 -23.27
N GLU A 69 -13.43 7.49 -22.33
CA GLU A 69 -13.42 8.97 -22.28
C GLU A 69 -12.07 9.54 -21.84
N ARG A 70 -11.19 8.72 -21.25
CA ARG A 70 -9.86 9.17 -20.82
C ARG A 70 -8.89 9.22 -22.00
N ILE A 71 -8.20 10.33 -22.15
CA ILE A 71 -7.24 10.57 -23.25
C ILE A 71 -6.16 9.49 -23.33
N ILE A 72 -5.78 8.90 -22.21
CA ILE A 72 -4.79 7.81 -22.12
C ILE A 72 -5.26 6.60 -22.92
N PHE A 73 -6.51 6.15 -22.75
CA PHE A 73 -7.06 5.02 -23.48
C PHE A 73 -7.35 5.37 -24.94
N GLN A 74 -7.78 6.60 -25.25
CA GLN A 74 -7.96 7.05 -26.63
C GLN A 74 -6.64 6.98 -27.43
N ARG A 75 -5.54 7.45 -26.84
CA ARG A 75 -4.22 7.34 -27.45
C ARG A 75 -3.75 5.89 -27.61
N LEU A 76 -4.01 5.05 -26.62
CA LEU A 76 -3.69 3.63 -26.71
C LEU A 76 -4.49 2.94 -27.83
N GLU A 77 -5.76 3.26 -28.00
CA GLU A 77 -6.57 2.74 -29.11
C GLU A 77 -6.00 3.21 -30.45
N GLU A 78 -5.64 4.49 -30.62
CA GLU A 78 -4.98 5.01 -31.83
C GLU A 78 -3.63 4.30 -32.12
N GLN A 79 -2.82 4.07 -31.08
CA GLN A 79 -1.51 3.43 -31.20
C GLN A 79 -1.57 1.94 -31.50
N THR A 80 -2.58 1.26 -31.00
CA THR A 80 -2.68 -0.21 -31.08
C THR A 80 -3.71 -0.71 -32.07
N ASN A 81 -4.72 0.08 -32.38
CA ASN A 81 -5.95 -0.30 -33.09
C ASN A 81 -6.69 -1.44 -32.36
N VAL A 82 -6.65 -1.41 -31.01
CA VAL A 82 -7.39 -2.31 -30.11
C VAL A 82 -8.41 -1.51 -29.34
N HIS A 83 -9.68 -1.82 -29.55
CA HIS A 83 -10.79 -1.21 -28.82
C HIS A 83 -11.07 -1.99 -27.54
N ILE A 84 -11.19 -1.31 -26.39
CA ILE A 84 -11.51 -1.95 -25.12
C ILE A 84 -12.98 -1.73 -24.77
N LYS A 85 -13.69 -2.83 -24.62
CA LYS A 85 -15.07 -2.83 -24.12
C LYS A 85 -15.06 -2.94 -22.61
N TRP A 86 -15.27 -1.82 -21.96
CA TRP A 86 -15.26 -1.75 -20.51
C TRP A 86 -16.61 -2.13 -19.88
N THR A 87 -16.53 -2.85 -18.77
CA THR A 87 -17.60 -2.93 -17.77
C THR A 87 -17.08 -2.28 -16.49
N CYS A 88 -17.40 -1.00 -16.31
CA CYS A 88 -16.93 -0.23 -15.18
C CYS A 88 -17.98 -0.24 -14.03
N PHE A 89 -17.53 -0.51 -12.82
CA PHE A 89 -18.35 -0.42 -11.62
C PHE A 89 -17.87 0.71 -10.73
N VAL A 90 -18.79 1.34 -10.00
CA VAL A 90 -18.41 2.28 -8.94
C VAL A 90 -17.62 1.53 -7.86
N SER A 91 -16.49 2.12 -7.44
CA SER A 91 -15.51 1.48 -6.56
C SER A 91 -16.12 0.92 -5.27
N ASP A 92 -17.03 1.63 -4.62
CA ASP A 92 -17.71 1.20 -3.39
C ASP A 92 -18.51 -0.11 -3.54
N GLN A 93 -18.94 -0.43 -4.75
CA GLN A 93 -19.72 -1.63 -5.04
C GLN A 93 -18.89 -2.71 -5.74
N PHE A 94 -17.63 -2.43 -6.02
CA PHE A 94 -16.83 -3.27 -6.90
C PHE A 94 -16.65 -4.69 -6.40
N SER A 95 -16.39 -4.89 -5.10
CA SER A 95 -16.17 -6.23 -4.53
C SER A 95 -17.34 -7.18 -4.79
N ASP A 96 -18.56 -6.72 -4.51
CA ASP A 96 -19.76 -7.54 -4.71
C ASP A 96 -20.05 -7.77 -6.18
N LYS A 97 -19.92 -6.72 -7.01
CA LYS A 97 -20.14 -6.80 -8.46
C LYS A 97 -19.12 -7.70 -9.16
N LYS A 98 -17.84 -7.59 -8.79
CA LYS A 98 -16.75 -8.48 -9.24
C LYS A 98 -17.07 -9.94 -8.94
N ASN A 99 -17.41 -10.25 -7.69
CA ASN A 99 -17.71 -11.61 -7.28
C ASN A 99 -18.91 -12.19 -8.03
N LEU A 100 -19.96 -11.37 -8.26
CA LEU A 100 -21.13 -11.77 -9.02
C LEU A 100 -20.80 -12.01 -10.51
N ALA A 101 -19.99 -11.13 -11.12
CA ALA A 101 -19.57 -11.27 -12.51
C ALA A 101 -18.72 -12.53 -12.71
N LEU A 102 -17.75 -12.78 -11.81
CA LEU A 102 -16.88 -13.96 -11.86
C LEU A 102 -17.60 -15.28 -11.54
N ALA A 103 -18.74 -15.23 -10.85
CA ALA A 103 -19.57 -16.42 -10.62
C ALA A 103 -20.36 -16.88 -11.87
N GLN A 104 -20.44 -16.06 -12.93
CA GLN A 104 -21.14 -16.39 -14.17
C GLN A 104 -20.22 -17.13 -15.15
N PHE A 105 -19.88 -18.38 -14.83
CA PHE A 105 -19.13 -19.25 -15.72
C PHE A 105 -19.73 -19.30 -17.13
N GLY A 106 -18.93 -19.00 -18.17
CA GLY A 106 -19.32 -19.04 -19.57
C GLY A 106 -19.62 -17.68 -20.20
N ASN A 107 -19.58 -16.60 -19.45
CA ASN A 107 -19.70 -15.22 -19.96
C ASN A 107 -18.75 -14.26 -19.22
N LEU A 108 -17.50 -14.71 -19.01
CA LEU A 108 -16.47 -13.89 -18.40
C LEU A 108 -15.90 -12.91 -19.43
N PRO A 109 -15.46 -11.70 -19.02
CA PRO A 109 -14.66 -10.83 -19.88
C PRO A 109 -13.28 -11.45 -20.15
N ASP A 110 -12.52 -10.86 -21.08
CA ASP A 110 -11.14 -11.29 -21.34
C ASP A 110 -10.25 -11.10 -20.12
N GLY A 111 -10.50 -10.04 -19.31
CA GLY A 111 -9.76 -9.81 -18.08
C GLY A 111 -10.42 -8.86 -17.10
N LEU A 112 -9.72 -8.64 -15.99
CA LEU A 112 -10.01 -7.60 -15.03
C LEU A 112 -8.81 -6.66 -15.00
N PHE A 113 -9.06 -5.38 -15.20
CA PHE A 113 -8.06 -4.32 -15.22
C PHE A 113 -8.28 -3.39 -14.02
N ASN A 114 -7.24 -3.16 -13.24
CA ASN A 114 -7.30 -2.39 -12.00
C ASN A 114 -8.52 -2.77 -11.13
N PRO A 115 -8.64 -4.04 -10.71
CA PRO A 115 -9.79 -4.51 -9.94
C PRO A 115 -9.70 -4.05 -8.49
N SER A 116 -9.61 -2.72 -8.28
CA SER A 116 -9.35 -2.18 -6.96
C SER A 116 -10.55 -2.29 -6.05
N LEU A 117 -10.32 -2.82 -4.87
CA LEU A 117 -11.16 -2.64 -3.71
C LEU A 117 -10.89 -1.23 -3.17
N PHE A 118 -11.85 -0.32 -3.36
CA PHE A 118 -11.91 0.89 -2.57
C PHE A 118 -12.26 0.45 -1.14
N THR A 119 -11.28 0.20 -0.32
CA THR A 119 -11.52 0.12 1.10
C THR A 119 -11.55 1.56 1.60
N ILE A 120 -12.76 2.13 1.67
CA ILE A 120 -12.98 3.22 2.61
C ILE A 120 -12.84 2.56 3.98
N VAL A 121 -11.67 2.59 4.53
CA VAL A 121 -11.53 2.49 5.96
C VAL A 121 -12.12 3.80 6.47
N LEU A 122 -13.38 3.75 6.88
CA LEU A 122 -14.04 4.74 7.70
C LEU A 122 -13.46 4.63 9.13
N CYS A 123 -12.16 4.79 9.23
CA CYS A 123 -11.47 5.29 10.38
C CYS A 123 -10.75 6.52 9.87
N SER A 124 -11.45 7.64 9.99
CA SER A 124 -10.90 9.00 10.01
C SER A 124 -9.75 9.26 9.04
N ALA A 125 -10.16 9.64 7.82
CA ALA A 125 -9.47 10.65 7.01
C ALA A 125 -7.98 10.44 6.71
N ILE A 126 -7.58 9.30 6.24
CA ILE A 126 -6.64 9.27 5.14
C ILE A 126 -7.36 8.55 4.02
N ILE A 127 -7.69 9.31 2.97
CA ILE A 127 -7.83 8.75 1.65
C ILE A 127 -6.41 8.34 1.24
N SER A 128 -5.91 7.29 1.85
CA SER A 128 -4.83 6.53 1.26
C SER A 128 -5.45 5.90 0.03
N LEU A 129 -5.22 6.53 -1.11
CA LEU A 129 -5.61 6.03 -2.44
C LEU A 129 -4.76 4.80 -2.79
N PHE A 130 -4.64 3.86 -1.88
CA PHE A 130 -4.15 2.54 -2.19
C PHE A 130 -5.29 1.77 -2.85
N ASN A 131 -5.37 1.94 -4.16
CA ASN A 131 -6.10 1.03 -5.02
C ASN A 131 -5.41 -0.34 -4.91
N ALA A 132 -5.76 -1.13 -3.92
CA ALA A 132 -5.28 -2.49 -3.81
C ALA A 132 -5.89 -3.32 -4.96
N GLY A 133 -5.06 -4.05 -5.67
CA GLY A 133 -5.49 -5.02 -6.67
C GLY A 133 -6.23 -6.22 -6.08
N MET A 134 -6.36 -7.30 -6.82
CA MET A 134 -6.90 -8.56 -6.28
C MET A 134 -6.00 -9.08 -5.17
N SER A 135 -6.61 -9.49 -4.06
CA SER A 135 -5.88 -10.10 -2.95
C SER A 135 -5.22 -11.44 -3.37
N ASP A 136 -4.15 -11.82 -2.69
CA ASP A 136 -3.50 -13.13 -2.88
C ASP A 136 -4.48 -14.29 -2.76
N TYR A 137 -5.41 -14.19 -1.80
CA TYR A 137 -6.47 -15.17 -1.62
C TYR A 137 -7.37 -15.27 -2.85
N ASP A 138 -7.82 -14.15 -3.41
CA ASP A 138 -8.68 -14.13 -4.59
C ASP A 138 -7.94 -14.66 -5.84
N LEU A 139 -6.67 -14.28 -6.03
CA LEU A 139 -5.85 -14.77 -7.14
C LEU A 139 -5.76 -16.30 -7.10
N LEU A 140 -5.35 -16.87 -5.97
CA LEU A 140 -5.24 -18.33 -5.82
C LEU A 140 -6.58 -19.05 -5.90
N ARG A 141 -7.63 -18.45 -5.33
CA ARG A 141 -8.98 -18.99 -5.37
C ARG A 141 -9.53 -19.08 -6.79
N TYR A 142 -9.41 -17.99 -7.55
CA TYR A 142 -9.90 -17.94 -8.92
C TYR A 142 -9.03 -18.76 -9.88
N ALA A 143 -7.72 -18.83 -9.66
CA ALA A 143 -6.85 -19.76 -10.39
C ALA A 143 -7.27 -21.22 -10.18
N LYS A 144 -7.46 -21.63 -8.91
CA LYS A 144 -7.92 -22.98 -8.56
C LYS A 144 -9.31 -23.33 -9.12
N GLN A 145 -10.18 -22.32 -9.28
CA GLN A 145 -11.50 -22.48 -9.89
C GLN A 145 -11.47 -22.49 -11.42
N GLY A 146 -10.31 -22.26 -12.04
CA GLY A 146 -10.17 -22.15 -13.50
C GLY A 146 -10.85 -20.91 -14.09
N ILE A 147 -10.93 -19.82 -13.33
CA ILE A 147 -11.49 -18.53 -13.77
C ILE A 147 -10.40 -17.67 -14.41
N ILE A 148 -9.20 -17.62 -13.81
CA ILE A 148 -8.05 -16.90 -14.35
C ILE A 148 -6.96 -17.86 -14.80
N ILE A 149 -6.09 -17.41 -15.70
CA ILE A 149 -5.05 -18.23 -16.35
C ILE A 149 -3.65 -17.90 -15.82
N PRO A 150 -2.70 -18.86 -15.90
CA PRO A 150 -1.28 -18.60 -15.71
C PRO A 150 -0.73 -17.67 -16.80
N LEU A 151 0.16 -16.75 -16.46
CA LEU A 151 0.60 -15.67 -17.34
C LEU A 151 2.08 -15.71 -17.69
N GLU A 152 2.91 -16.52 -17.02
CA GLU A 152 4.37 -16.53 -17.19
C GLU A 152 4.80 -16.74 -18.64
N ASN A 153 4.18 -17.67 -19.35
CA ASN A 153 4.47 -17.92 -20.77
C ASN A 153 4.06 -16.73 -21.68
N LEU A 154 2.99 -16.01 -21.32
CA LEU A 154 2.56 -14.82 -22.06
C LEU A 154 3.52 -13.66 -21.81
N ILE A 155 3.96 -13.47 -20.56
CA ILE A 155 4.98 -12.50 -20.19
C ILE A 155 6.26 -12.75 -20.98
N ASP A 156 6.75 -13.97 -20.95
CA ASP A 156 8.01 -14.36 -21.59
C ASP A 156 7.98 -14.30 -23.13
N LYS A 157 6.81 -14.27 -23.76
CA LYS A 157 6.69 -14.25 -25.24
C LYS A 157 6.23 -12.92 -25.82
N TYR A 158 5.38 -12.17 -25.09
CA TYR A 158 4.63 -11.05 -25.67
C TYR A 158 4.78 -9.73 -24.90
N MET A 159 5.54 -9.70 -23.79
CA MET A 159 5.61 -8.54 -22.90
C MET A 159 7.07 -8.07 -22.67
N PRO A 160 7.73 -7.54 -23.72
CA PRO A 160 9.14 -7.14 -23.60
C PRO A 160 9.38 -6.02 -22.59
N ASN A 161 8.42 -5.10 -22.37
CA ASN A 161 8.58 -4.05 -21.37
C ASN A 161 8.58 -4.64 -19.93
N LEU A 162 7.62 -5.52 -19.63
CA LEU A 162 7.56 -6.17 -18.31
C LEU A 162 8.72 -7.14 -18.10
N GLN A 163 9.17 -7.86 -19.15
CA GLN A 163 10.38 -8.68 -19.07
C GLN A 163 11.61 -7.86 -18.68
N ALA A 164 11.80 -6.69 -19.30
CA ALA A 164 12.93 -5.81 -18.98
C ALA A 164 12.91 -5.38 -17.50
N VAL A 165 11.72 -5.15 -16.92
CA VAL A 165 11.57 -4.88 -15.48
C VAL A 165 12.00 -6.10 -14.66
N PHE A 166 11.53 -7.29 -14.99
CA PHE A 166 11.84 -8.52 -14.26
C PHE A 166 13.31 -8.98 -14.42
N GLU A 167 13.93 -8.71 -15.56
CA GLU A 167 15.36 -8.97 -15.77
C GLU A 167 16.22 -8.05 -14.91
N LYS A 168 15.82 -6.79 -14.77
CA LYS A 168 16.54 -5.81 -13.99
C LYS A 168 16.32 -5.96 -12.49
N TYR A 169 15.10 -6.31 -12.09
CA TYR A 169 14.63 -6.45 -10.71
C TYR A 169 13.94 -7.81 -10.54
N PRO A 170 14.73 -8.93 -10.47
CA PRO A 170 14.18 -10.29 -10.43
C PRO A 170 13.31 -10.58 -9.21
N GLU A 171 13.46 -9.80 -8.12
CA GLU A 171 12.60 -9.86 -6.94
C GLU A 171 11.13 -9.61 -7.25
N TYR A 172 10.79 -8.74 -8.22
CA TYR A 172 9.40 -8.52 -8.61
C TYR A 172 8.78 -9.75 -9.27
N ARG A 173 9.55 -10.46 -10.11
CA ARG A 173 9.07 -11.73 -10.68
C ARG A 173 8.84 -12.77 -9.59
N THR A 174 9.76 -12.87 -8.63
CA THR A 174 9.64 -13.75 -7.46
C THR A 174 8.39 -13.42 -6.65
N MET A 175 8.15 -12.14 -6.36
CA MET A 175 6.96 -11.72 -5.62
C MET A 175 5.64 -11.90 -6.38
N CYS A 176 5.67 -11.89 -7.72
CA CYS A 176 4.50 -12.22 -8.56
C CYS A 176 4.23 -13.72 -8.62
N THR A 177 5.25 -14.56 -8.38
CA THR A 177 5.13 -16.01 -8.51
C THR A 177 4.42 -16.61 -7.30
N ALA A 178 3.30 -17.25 -7.55
CA ALA A 178 2.51 -17.94 -6.54
C ALA A 178 3.23 -19.21 -6.05
N PRO A 179 2.85 -19.77 -4.88
CA PRO A 179 3.48 -20.97 -4.33
C PRO A 179 3.39 -22.24 -5.19
N ASP A 180 2.51 -22.26 -6.18
CA ASP A 180 2.39 -23.34 -7.17
C ASP A 180 3.28 -23.15 -8.40
N GLY A 181 4.08 -22.08 -8.43
CA GLY A 181 5.04 -21.77 -9.48
C GLY A 181 4.50 -20.93 -10.64
N HIS A 182 3.24 -20.51 -10.58
CA HIS A 182 2.59 -19.72 -11.63
C HIS A 182 2.51 -18.22 -11.28
N ILE A 183 2.42 -17.37 -12.31
CA ILE A 183 2.09 -15.95 -12.20
C ILE A 183 0.64 -15.78 -12.69
N TYR A 184 -0.24 -15.20 -11.85
CA TYR A 184 -1.66 -15.07 -12.15
C TYR A 184 -2.13 -13.64 -12.40
N SER A 185 -1.25 -12.67 -12.25
CA SER A 185 -1.58 -11.26 -12.41
C SER A 185 -0.40 -10.43 -12.87
N PHE A 186 -0.70 -9.32 -13.53
CA PHE A 186 0.29 -8.30 -13.91
C PHE A 186 0.39 -7.27 -12.80
N PRO A 187 1.62 -6.92 -12.34
CA PRO A 187 1.82 -6.06 -11.19
C PRO A 187 1.70 -4.56 -11.49
N TRP A 188 1.57 -3.79 -10.42
CA TRP A 188 1.86 -2.37 -10.34
C TRP A 188 3.15 -2.18 -9.54
N ILE A 189 4.07 -1.38 -10.07
CA ILE A 189 5.38 -1.11 -9.48
C ILE A 189 5.63 0.39 -9.55
N GLU A 190 5.98 1.01 -8.43
CA GLU A 190 6.40 2.41 -8.38
C GLU A 190 7.56 2.60 -7.40
N GLN A 191 8.73 2.89 -7.95
CA GLN A 191 9.95 3.17 -7.19
C GLN A 191 10.19 4.69 -7.14
N LEU A 192 9.37 5.42 -6.39
CA LEU A 192 9.54 6.87 -6.26
C LEU A 192 10.78 7.19 -5.41
N GLY A 193 11.89 7.45 -6.05
CA GLY A 193 13.13 7.70 -5.33
C GLY A 193 14.31 8.10 -6.21
N ALA A 194 14.24 7.92 -7.54
CA ALA A 194 15.32 8.26 -8.48
C ALA A 194 16.70 7.74 -8.02
N GLY A 195 16.77 6.46 -7.66
CA GLY A 195 18.00 5.80 -7.18
C GLY A 195 18.33 6.03 -5.70
N LYS A 196 17.45 6.75 -4.98
CA LYS A 196 17.52 6.91 -3.52
C LYS A 196 16.57 5.91 -2.82
N GLU A 197 16.58 5.91 -1.48
CA GLU A 197 15.61 5.14 -0.68
C GLU A 197 14.18 5.56 -1.06
N ALA A 198 13.32 4.59 -1.31
CA ALA A 198 11.95 4.88 -1.72
C ALA A 198 11.18 5.56 -0.58
N ILE A 199 10.34 6.51 -0.94
CA ILE A 199 9.60 7.34 0.02
C ILE A 199 8.64 6.53 0.91
N GLN A 200 8.21 5.34 0.44
CA GLN A 200 7.36 4.41 1.20
C GLN A 200 8.13 3.54 2.20
N ALA A 201 9.45 3.68 2.27
CA ALA A 201 10.26 2.89 3.18
C ALA A 201 10.05 3.24 4.66
N ILE A 202 9.57 4.46 4.95
CA ILE A 202 9.23 4.95 6.28
C ILE A 202 7.77 5.43 6.25
N GLY A 203 6.98 5.06 7.25
CA GLY A 203 5.60 5.51 7.43
C GLY A 203 5.51 6.82 8.22
N ASP A 204 5.29 6.72 9.47
CA ASP A 204 5.00 7.71 10.50
C ASP A 204 6.11 8.77 10.71
N ILE A 205 6.37 9.60 9.68
CA ILE A 205 7.41 10.64 9.76
C ILE A 205 7.05 11.66 10.83
N ALA A 206 7.97 11.86 11.78
CA ALA A 206 7.83 12.84 12.84
C ALA A 206 8.33 14.22 12.38
N TYR A 207 7.51 15.25 12.57
CA TYR A 207 7.83 16.64 12.25
C TYR A 207 7.82 17.49 13.50
N ILE A 208 8.95 18.18 13.77
CA ILE A 208 9.08 19.10 14.91
C ILE A 208 9.04 20.56 14.45
N ASN A 209 8.36 21.40 15.21
CA ASN A 209 8.22 22.81 14.92
C ASN A 209 9.54 23.55 15.14
N LYS A 210 10.28 23.74 14.04
CA LYS A 210 11.59 24.42 14.05
C LYS A 210 11.48 25.89 14.45
N LYS A 211 10.38 26.54 14.10
CA LYS A 211 10.13 27.94 14.43
C LYS A 211 10.00 28.15 15.94
N TRP A 212 9.34 27.22 16.65
CA TRP A 212 9.26 27.26 18.12
C TRP A 212 10.62 26.96 18.76
N LEU A 213 11.37 25.99 18.23
CA LEU A 213 12.73 25.72 18.69
C LEU A 213 13.61 26.96 18.61
N ASP A 214 13.61 27.63 17.44
CA ASP A 214 14.42 28.83 17.21
C ASP A 214 14.04 29.98 18.15
N TYR A 215 12.75 30.20 18.39
CA TYR A 215 12.25 31.21 19.28
C TYR A 215 12.70 30.97 20.73
N LEU A 216 12.63 29.74 21.19
CA LEU A 216 13.03 29.36 22.55
C LEU A 216 14.54 29.12 22.69
N GLY A 217 15.31 29.22 21.58
CA GLY A 217 16.76 28.98 21.60
C GLY A 217 17.14 27.53 21.86
N LEU A 218 16.31 26.59 21.41
CA LEU A 218 16.50 25.15 21.56
C LEU A 218 17.06 24.52 20.27
N GLU A 219 17.90 23.50 20.43
CA GLU A 219 18.39 22.69 19.33
C GLU A 219 17.38 21.57 18.97
N ILE A 220 17.48 21.02 17.75
CA ILE A 220 16.71 19.85 17.35
C ILE A 220 17.14 18.65 18.22
N PRO A 221 16.23 17.98 18.93
CA PRO A 221 16.60 16.87 19.81
C PRO A 221 17.07 15.64 19.02
N THR A 222 18.07 14.95 19.56
CA THR A 222 18.68 13.74 18.98
C THR A 222 18.60 12.53 19.90
N THR A 223 18.13 12.71 21.11
CA THR A 223 17.90 11.67 22.12
C THR A 223 16.48 11.76 22.67
N THR A 224 15.99 10.66 23.23
CA THR A 224 14.67 10.63 23.90
C THR A 224 14.59 11.61 25.07
N ASP A 225 15.69 11.78 25.84
CA ASP A 225 15.74 12.72 26.95
C ASP A 225 15.73 14.18 26.46
N GLU A 226 16.45 14.50 25.37
CA GLU A 226 16.41 15.84 24.78
C GLU A 226 15.02 16.18 24.23
N LEU A 227 14.35 15.21 23.57
CA LEU A 227 12.98 15.41 23.09
C LEU A 227 12.03 15.70 24.26
N GLU A 228 12.11 14.96 25.35
CA GLU A 228 11.30 15.22 26.54
C GLU A 228 11.51 16.66 27.05
N GLN A 229 12.76 17.14 27.14
CA GLN A 229 13.05 18.50 27.57
C GLN A 229 12.49 19.56 26.60
N VAL A 230 12.53 19.29 25.29
CA VAL A 230 11.93 20.17 24.29
C VAL A 230 10.41 20.23 24.44
N LEU A 231 9.75 19.09 24.64
CA LEU A 231 8.29 19.05 24.83
C LEU A 231 7.88 19.75 26.15
N ILE A 232 8.66 19.59 27.20
CA ILE A 232 8.48 20.34 28.46
C ILE A 232 8.57 21.84 28.20
N ALA A 233 9.58 22.30 27.46
CA ALA A 233 9.72 23.71 27.14
C ALA A 233 8.54 24.24 26.31
N PHE A 234 8.01 23.47 25.34
CA PHE A 234 6.81 23.85 24.58
C PHE A 234 5.59 24.00 25.49
N ARG A 235 5.40 23.09 26.45
CA ARG A 235 4.33 23.16 27.43
C ARG A 235 4.49 24.38 28.36
N ASP A 236 5.69 24.56 28.91
CA ASP A 236 5.94 25.59 29.93
C ASP A 236 5.94 27.02 29.36
N HIS A 237 6.20 27.17 28.04
CA HIS A 237 6.14 28.45 27.32
C HIS A 237 4.91 28.56 26.40
N ALA A 238 3.85 27.76 26.66
CA ALA A 238 2.67 27.71 25.79
C ALA A 238 2.01 29.08 25.57
N ASP A 239 1.85 29.89 26.63
CA ASP A 239 1.26 31.23 26.56
C ASP A 239 2.11 32.18 25.68
N GLU A 240 3.44 32.10 25.80
CA GLU A 240 4.37 32.91 25.00
C GLU A 240 4.34 32.52 23.52
N LEU A 241 4.32 31.21 23.22
CA LEU A 241 4.22 30.70 21.88
C LEU A 241 2.88 31.07 21.23
N GLN A 242 1.79 30.98 21.99
CA GLN A 242 0.46 31.33 21.51
C GLN A 242 0.37 32.82 21.11
N GLU A 243 0.95 33.73 21.95
CA GLU A 243 0.95 35.16 21.68
C GLU A 243 1.87 35.51 20.48
N GLU A 244 3.10 34.96 20.44
CA GLU A 244 4.10 35.29 19.43
C GLU A 244 3.68 34.81 18.02
N PHE A 245 3.06 33.64 17.93
CA PHE A 245 2.73 33.01 16.66
C PHE A 245 1.25 33.05 16.29
N ASP A 246 0.41 33.80 17.04
CA ASP A 246 -1.03 33.99 16.81
C ASP A 246 -1.78 32.64 16.66
N ILE A 247 -1.49 31.71 17.59
CA ILE A 247 -2.03 30.35 17.54
C ILE A 247 -3.49 30.35 18.01
N GLU A 248 -4.40 29.87 17.15
CA GLU A 248 -5.81 29.72 17.53
C GLU A 248 -6.05 28.43 18.35
N GLY A 249 -6.19 28.59 19.65
CA GLY A 249 -6.41 27.51 20.62
C GLY A 249 -5.16 27.17 21.43
N ASP A 250 -5.21 26.09 22.20
CA ASP A 250 -4.11 25.71 23.09
C ASP A 250 -2.92 25.18 22.31
N VAL A 251 -1.71 25.54 22.73
CA VAL A 251 -0.46 24.93 22.27
C VAL A 251 -0.43 23.47 22.70
N ILE A 252 -0.06 22.60 21.78
CA ILE A 252 0.01 21.15 21.99
C ILE A 252 1.47 20.72 21.79
N PRO A 253 2.19 20.31 22.84
CA PRO A 253 3.59 19.91 22.69
C PRO A 253 3.78 18.76 21.70
N MET A 254 2.95 17.69 21.79
CA MET A 254 2.94 16.58 20.86
C MET A 254 1.53 16.05 20.62
N SER A 255 1.17 15.77 19.36
CA SER A 255 -0.07 15.09 19.02
C SER A 255 0.14 14.05 17.94
N PHE A 256 -0.74 13.02 17.93
CA PHE A 256 -0.76 11.91 16.97
C PHE A 256 -2.17 11.33 16.86
N ILE A 257 -2.35 10.34 16.02
CA ILE A 257 -3.55 9.49 16.00
C ILE A 257 -3.09 8.06 16.26
N ILE A 258 -3.41 7.54 17.44
CA ILE A 258 -2.96 6.22 17.88
C ILE A 258 -3.38 5.11 16.90
N ASN A 259 -2.48 4.18 16.60
CA ASN A 259 -2.69 3.04 15.70
C ASN A 259 -3.10 3.43 14.27
N ASN A 260 -2.82 4.66 13.86
CA ASN A 260 -3.04 5.11 12.49
C ASN A 260 -1.68 5.22 11.77
N GLY A 261 -1.43 4.35 10.82
CA GLY A 261 -0.13 4.09 10.19
C GLY A 261 0.80 5.29 9.99
N ASP A 262 0.33 6.38 9.35
CA ASP A 262 1.18 7.55 9.07
C ASP A 262 1.20 8.59 10.21
N GLN A 263 0.34 8.46 11.22
CA GLN A 263 0.21 9.40 12.32
C GLN A 263 0.50 8.78 13.69
N ASP A 264 0.98 7.54 13.72
CA ASP A 264 1.32 6.83 14.96
C ASP A 264 2.70 7.27 15.48
N PRO A 265 2.93 7.33 16.79
CA PRO A 265 4.22 7.74 17.35
C PRO A 265 5.29 6.63 17.36
N ALA A 266 5.09 5.51 16.67
CA ALA A 266 5.97 4.34 16.72
C ALA A 266 7.44 4.66 16.37
N ILE A 267 7.68 5.59 15.45
CA ILE A 267 9.04 6.00 15.06
C ILE A 267 9.87 6.51 16.25
N LEU A 268 9.24 7.11 17.26
CA LEU A 268 9.94 7.66 18.43
C LEU A 268 10.60 6.58 19.30
N ILE A 269 10.08 5.36 19.28
CA ILE A 269 10.59 4.26 20.10
C ILE A 269 11.54 3.33 19.33
N ASN A 270 11.90 3.68 18.09
CA ASN A 270 12.80 2.85 17.28
C ASN A 270 14.20 2.68 17.92
N GLY A 271 14.67 3.62 18.72
CA GLY A 271 15.93 3.52 19.45
C GLY A 271 15.90 2.71 20.74
N PHE A 272 14.74 2.16 21.14
CA PHE A 272 14.63 1.36 22.36
C PHE A 272 15.06 -0.08 22.17
N GLY A 273 15.53 -0.72 23.24
CA GLY A 273 16.01 -2.09 23.22
C GLY A 273 17.18 -2.28 22.25
N GLU A 274 17.05 -3.23 21.32
CA GLU A 274 18.05 -3.55 20.30
C GLU A 274 17.87 -2.74 18.99
N GLY A 275 16.93 -1.78 18.97
CA GLY A 275 16.74 -0.88 17.82
C GLY A 275 15.74 -1.35 16.77
N TYR A 276 14.93 -2.35 17.07
CA TYR A 276 13.85 -2.78 16.17
C TYR A 276 12.50 -2.12 16.46
N GLY A 277 12.43 -1.26 17.48
CA GLY A 277 11.30 -0.39 17.79
C GLY A 277 9.91 -0.98 17.58
N ASP A 278 9.05 -0.16 16.95
CA ASP A 278 7.74 -0.63 16.49
C ASP A 278 7.51 -0.19 15.04
N THR A 279 6.59 -0.85 14.34
CA THR A 279 6.11 -0.50 13.01
C THR A 279 4.59 -0.57 13.00
N GLY A 280 3.93 0.00 12.00
CA GLY A 280 2.46 -0.05 11.89
C GLY A 280 1.88 -1.47 11.87
N ASP A 281 2.68 -2.47 11.45
CA ASP A 281 2.30 -3.89 11.41
C ASP A 281 2.92 -4.72 12.52
N HIS A 282 3.69 -4.11 13.41
CA HIS A 282 4.42 -4.77 14.50
C HIS A 282 5.41 -5.86 14.04
N PHE A 283 5.93 -5.79 12.82
CA PHE A 283 6.93 -6.74 12.32
C PHE A 283 8.27 -6.08 12.04
N ALA A 284 9.33 -6.80 12.36
CA ALA A 284 10.67 -6.50 11.88
C ALA A 284 11.41 -7.79 11.53
N VAL A 285 12.50 -7.67 10.78
CA VAL A 285 13.44 -8.77 10.52
C VAL A 285 14.78 -8.35 11.06
N THR A 286 15.33 -9.16 11.98
CA THR A 286 16.64 -8.86 12.59
C THR A 286 17.78 -9.05 11.57
N ASP A 287 18.96 -8.52 11.88
CA ASP A 287 20.14 -8.66 11.02
C ASP A 287 20.61 -10.12 10.83
N GLU A 288 20.17 -11.03 11.71
CA GLU A 288 20.34 -12.48 11.57
C GLU A 288 19.27 -13.13 10.68
N GLY A 289 18.30 -12.37 10.17
CA GLY A 289 17.21 -12.86 9.35
C GLY A 289 16.06 -13.51 10.13
N LYS A 290 15.91 -13.19 11.42
CA LYS A 290 14.80 -13.67 12.23
C LYS A 290 13.61 -12.70 12.13
N VAL A 291 12.46 -13.22 11.76
CA VAL A 291 11.19 -12.46 11.81
C VAL A 291 10.72 -12.37 13.26
N ILE A 292 10.50 -11.15 13.73
CA ILE A 292 10.02 -10.87 15.09
C ILE A 292 8.72 -10.07 15.05
N TYR A 293 7.93 -10.17 16.12
CA TYR A 293 6.80 -9.30 16.39
C TYR A 293 7.25 -8.24 17.40
N THR A 294 7.30 -6.99 16.99
CA THR A 294 7.91 -5.92 17.78
C THR A 294 7.17 -5.70 19.09
N ALA A 295 5.83 -5.76 19.08
CA ALA A 295 4.99 -5.52 20.25
C ALA A 295 5.13 -6.56 21.39
N VAL A 296 6.02 -7.55 21.27
CA VAL A 296 6.35 -8.50 22.36
C VAL A 296 7.85 -8.43 22.74
N GLN A 297 8.56 -7.40 22.28
CA GLN A 297 9.97 -7.20 22.63
C GLN A 297 10.12 -6.28 23.86
N GLU A 298 11.20 -6.46 24.63
CA GLU A 298 11.45 -5.60 25.80
C GLU A 298 11.64 -4.13 25.40
N GLY A 299 12.27 -3.85 24.24
CA GLY A 299 12.41 -2.48 23.76
C GLY A 299 11.08 -1.79 23.46
N TYR A 300 10.07 -2.54 22.96
CA TYR A 300 8.72 -2.03 22.83
C TYR A 300 8.11 -1.66 24.19
N LYS A 301 8.22 -2.57 25.18
CA LYS A 301 7.73 -2.32 26.52
C LYS A 301 8.33 -1.05 27.12
N GLU A 302 9.67 -0.91 27.09
CA GLU A 302 10.39 0.28 27.57
C GLU A 302 9.94 1.56 26.83
N GLY A 303 9.73 1.48 25.51
CA GLY A 303 9.25 2.59 24.69
C GLY A 303 7.82 3.02 25.07
N ILE A 304 6.92 2.06 25.32
CA ILE A 304 5.56 2.34 25.77
C ILE A 304 5.54 2.96 27.18
N GLU A 305 6.40 2.49 28.09
CA GLU A 305 6.58 3.09 29.42
C GLU A 305 7.04 4.55 29.32
N TRP A 306 7.98 4.84 28.41
CA TRP A 306 8.43 6.20 28.14
C TRP A 306 7.32 7.07 27.55
N LEU A 307 6.54 6.58 26.57
CA LEU A 307 5.40 7.33 26.04
C LEU A 307 4.34 7.60 27.13
N HIS A 308 4.08 6.64 28.02
CA HIS A 308 3.21 6.86 29.17
C HIS A 308 3.73 7.97 30.11
N LYS A 309 5.04 8.02 30.35
CA LYS A 309 5.65 9.11 31.10
C LYS A 309 5.32 10.48 30.49
N LEU A 310 5.43 10.61 29.15
CA LEU A 310 5.09 11.86 28.46
C LEU A 310 3.60 12.24 28.63
N VAL A 311 2.69 11.26 28.67
CA VAL A 311 1.27 11.51 29.00
C VAL A 311 1.12 12.05 30.41
N THR A 312 1.80 11.45 31.41
CA THR A 312 1.69 11.87 32.81
C THR A 312 2.29 13.27 33.11
N GLU A 313 3.11 13.74 32.20
CA GLU A 313 3.72 15.07 32.24
C GLU A 313 2.96 16.13 31.40
N ASP A 314 1.74 15.78 30.91
CA ASP A 314 0.90 16.65 30.07
C ASP A 314 1.60 17.10 28.77
N LEU A 315 2.44 16.24 28.18
CA LEU A 315 3.19 16.53 26.95
C LEU A 315 2.50 16.01 25.69
N ILE A 316 1.49 15.16 25.85
CA ILE A 316 0.73 14.55 24.75
C ILE A 316 -0.70 15.07 24.74
N ASP A 317 -1.21 15.40 23.55
CA ASP A 317 -2.61 15.74 23.32
C ASP A 317 -3.54 14.66 23.88
N PRO A 318 -4.40 14.96 24.86
CA PRO A 318 -5.32 13.94 25.38
C PRO A 318 -6.29 13.39 24.32
N GLU A 319 -6.55 14.14 23.25
CA GLU A 319 -7.40 13.66 22.15
C GLU A 319 -6.66 12.74 21.17
N ALA A 320 -5.33 12.58 21.26
CA ALA A 320 -4.52 11.71 20.38
C ALA A 320 -5.00 10.26 20.34
N PHE A 321 -5.70 9.81 21.38
CA PHE A 321 -6.23 8.44 21.52
C PHE A 321 -7.63 8.26 20.95
N THR A 322 -8.31 9.34 20.56
CA THR A 322 -9.72 9.30 20.12
C THR A 322 -10.06 10.24 18.98
N GLN A 323 -9.14 11.15 18.64
CA GLN A 323 -9.40 12.13 17.58
C GLN A 323 -9.40 11.49 16.20
N GLU A 324 -10.18 12.10 15.33
CA GLU A 324 -10.26 11.76 13.92
C GLU A 324 -9.33 12.64 13.09
N TRP A 325 -8.95 12.19 11.90
CA TRP A 325 -8.07 12.92 10.99
C TRP A 325 -8.49 14.38 10.78
N SER A 326 -9.79 14.62 10.56
CA SER A 326 -10.31 15.98 10.34
C SER A 326 -10.04 16.92 11.52
N THR A 327 -10.14 16.41 12.76
CA THR A 327 -9.81 17.15 13.98
C THR A 327 -8.31 17.40 14.08
N TYR A 328 -7.51 16.36 13.78
CA TYR A 328 -6.06 16.44 13.77
C TYR A 328 -5.56 17.48 12.76
N VAL A 329 -6.06 17.47 11.53
CA VAL A 329 -5.72 18.48 10.50
C VAL A 329 -6.18 19.87 10.92
N ALA A 330 -7.39 20.01 11.48
CA ALA A 330 -7.88 21.32 11.90
C ALA A 330 -7.01 21.96 12.99
N LYS A 331 -6.52 21.17 13.95
CA LYS A 331 -5.55 21.64 14.97
C LYS A 331 -4.22 22.06 14.32
N GLY A 332 -3.72 21.27 13.34
CA GLY A 332 -2.48 21.58 12.62
C GLY A 332 -2.60 22.87 11.80
N LYS A 333 -3.69 23.04 11.04
CA LYS A 333 -3.94 24.28 10.27
C LYS A 333 -4.05 25.54 11.14
N ASN A 334 -4.30 25.39 12.43
CA ASN A 334 -4.24 26.44 13.43
C ASN A 334 -2.87 26.54 14.13
N HIS A 335 -1.82 25.91 13.58
CA HIS A 335 -0.43 25.96 14.03
C HIS A 335 -0.20 25.52 15.49
N ARG A 336 -1.02 24.57 16.00
CA ARG A 336 -1.05 24.21 17.40
C ARG A 336 0.02 23.20 17.83
N TYR A 337 0.74 22.55 16.91
CA TYR A 337 1.62 21.42 17.21
C TYR A 337 3.09 21.80 17.35
N GLY A 338 3.71 21.33 18.44
CA GLY A 338 5.16 21.30 18.58
C GLY A 338 5.79 20.11 17.86
N LEU A 339 5.22 18.93 18.04
CA LEU A 339 5.60 17.68 17.37
C LEU A 339 4.34 16.99 16.83
N CYS A 340 4.37 16.59 15.57
CA CYS A 340 3.27 15.87 14.93
C CYS A 340 3.81 14.83 13.92
N PHE A 341 2.92 13.96 13.43
CA PHE A 341 3.28 12.85 12.55
C PHE A 341 2.43 12.88 11.29
N SER A 342 3.03 12.66 10.13
CA SER A 342 2.32 12.57 8.87
C SER A 342 3.19 11.97 7.78
N TRP A 343 2.56 11.41 6.78
CA TRP A 343 3.19 11.15 5.49
C TRP A 343 3.84 12.42 4.89
N ASP A 344 3.14 13.55 4.97
CA ASP A 344 3.63 14.84 4.52
C ASP A 344 3.11 15.94 5.45
N ILE A 345 4.00 16.81 5.92
CA ILE A 345 3.62 17.93 6.78
C ILE A 345 2.62 18.88 6.11
N ALA A 346 2.67 19.03 4.79
CA ALA A 346 1.76 19.86 4.03
C ALA A 346 0.28 19.43 4.18
N ASN A 347 0.03 18.17 4.57
CA ASN A 347 -1.32 17.71 4.89
C ASN A 347 -1.88 18.34 6.18
N ILE A 348 -1.01 18.75 7.09
CA ILE A 348 -1.37 19.19 8.45
C ILE A 348 -1.11 20.68 8.62
N ASP A 349 0.06 21.17 8.20
CA ASP A 349 0.49 22.56 8.37
C ASP A 349 1.28 23.01 7.13
N ASN A 350 2.52 23.46 7.27
CA ASN A 350 3.39 23.89 6.19
C ASN A 350 4.83 23.37 6.42
N ASN A 351 5.58 23.23 5.33
CA ASN A 351 6.94 22.73 5.36
C ASN A 351 8.02 23.80 5.66
N VAL A 352 7.63 25.03 5.95
CA VAL A 352 8.55 26.13 6.28
C VAL A 352 8.85 26.16 7.77
N ASP A 353 7.82 25.95 8.58
CA ASP A 353 7.90 26.04 10.05
C ASP A 353 8.35 24.71 10.69
N TYR A 354 8.32 23.60 9.96
CA TYR A 354 8.63 22.26 10.47
C TYR A 354 9.82 21.63 9.77
N VAL A 355 10.54 20.80 10.52
CA VAL A 355 11.58 19.91 10.01
C VAL A 355 11.32 18.47 10.44
N MET A 356 11.83 17.50 9.69
CA MET A 356 11.78 16.10 10.14
C MET A 356 12.62 15.93 11.40
N LEU A 357 12.02 15.30 12.42
CA LEU A 357 12.75 14.92 13.63
C LEU A 357 13.72 13.80 13.29
N PRO A 358 15.03 13.93 13.57
CA PRO A 358 15.99 12.86 13.31
C PRO A 358 15.71 11.63 14.19
N ALA A 359 16.29 10.49 13.81
CA ALA A 359 16.26 9.30 14.66
C ALA A 359 16.73 9.63 16.08
N LEU A 360 15.97 9.20 17.06
CA LEU A 360 16.34 9.41 18.45
C LEU A 360 17.25 8.29 18.96
N THR A 361 18.29 8.67 19.67
CA THR A 361 19.09 7.73 20.46
C THR A 361 18.30 7.39 21.73
N GLY A 362 17.98 6.11 21.91
CA GLY A 362 17.29 5.59 23.07
C GLY A 362 18.17 5.48 24.32
N PRO A 363 17.61 5.06 25.46
CA PRO A 363 18.34 5.01 26.75
C PRO A 363 19.56 4.09 26.76
N THR A 364 19.60 3.07 25.89
CA THR A 364 20.72 2.13 25.76
C THR A 364 21.83 2.62 24.82
N GLY A 365 21.66 3.80 24.22
CA GLY A 365 22.59 4.36 23.24
C GLY A 365 22.35 3.85 21.81
N VAL A 366 21.31 3.08 21.57
CA VAL A 366 20.91 2.62 20.24
C VAL A 366 20.18 3.75 19.50
N ARG A 367 20.51 3.89 18.22
CA ARG A 367 19.88 4.83 17.29
C ARG A 367 19.53 4.09 16.01
N ASN A 368 18.29 4.09 15.62
CA ASN A 368 17.80 3.41 14.43
C ASN A 368 16.49 4.02 13.92
N ILE A 369 16.24 3.85 12.64
CA ILE A 369 14.92 4.00 11.99
C ILE A 369 14.57 2.65 11.37
N THR A 370 13.47 2.07 11.79
CA THR A 370 13.00 0.78 11.28
C THR A 370 12.29 0.97 9.93
N ARG A 371 12.86 0.40 8.87
CA ARG A 371 12.22 0.37 7.56
C ARG A 371 11.00 -0.54 7.58
N GLN A 372 9.90 -0.05 7.00
CA GLN A 372 8.69 -0.85 6.82
C GLN A 372 8.71 -1.66 5.52
N ASN A 373 9.39 -1.13 4.48
CA ASN A 373 9.47 -1.76 3.16
C ASN A 373 10.90 -1.74 2.64
N ASN A 374 11.24 -2.71 1.80
CA ASN A 374 12.47 -2.66 1.01
C ASN A 374 12.35 -1.56 -0.05
N SER A 375 13.40 -0.74 -0.21
CA SER A 375 13.40 0.39 -1.15
C SER A 375 13.18 -0.02 -2.60
N GLU A 376 13.61 -1.22 -3.00
CA GLU A 376 13.45 -1.73 -4.36
C GLU A 376 12.05 -2.30 -4.61
N THR A 377 11.37 -2.75 -3.55
CA THR A 377 10.07 -3.41 -3.64
C THR A 377 8.92 -2.61 -3.01
N SER A 378 9.20 -1.45 -2.41
CA SER A 378 8.16 -0.55 -1.95
C SER A 378 7.35 -0.03 -3.14
N GLY A 379 6.05 0.19 -2.94
CA GLY A 379 5.17 0.55 -4.05
C GLY A 379 4.87 -0.62 -4.99
N PHE A 380 4.80 -1.84 -4.49
CA PHE A 380 4.47 -3.04 -5.24
C PHE A 380 3.08 -3.59 -4.90
N ASP A 381 2.29 -3.85 -5.93
CA ASP A 381 1.03 -4.57 -5.84
C ASP A 381 0.89 -5.56 -7.02
N ARG A 382 0.82 -6.84 -6.70
CA ARG A 382 0.77 -7.89 -7.74
C ARG A 382 -0.58 -8.03 -8.43
N GLY A 383 -1.67 -7.60 -7.81
CA GLY A 383 -3.04 -7.94 -8.20
C GLY A 383 -3.69 -7.01 -9.24
N ARG A 384 -2.95 -6.27 -10.05
CA ARG A 384 -3.48 -5.14 -10.84
C ARG A 384 -4.17 -5.47 -12.14
N CYS A 385 -3.85 -6.60 -12.76
CA CYS A 385 -4.58 -7.07 -13.94
C CYS A 385 -4.49 -8.58 -14.04
N VAL A 386 -5.58 -9.21 -14.46
CA VAL A 386 -5.65 -10.66 -14.69
C VAL A 386 -6.33 -10.93 -16.01
N LEU A 387 -5.99 -12.08 -16.63
CA LEU A 387 -6.72 -12.62 -17.77
C LEU A 387 -7.57 -13.81 -17.35
N THR A 388 -8.77 -13.91 -17.94
CA THR A 388 -9.68 -15.01 -17.63
C THR A 388 -9.54 -16.15 -18.63
N THR A 389 -10.08 -17.31 -18.30
CA THR A 389 -10.17 -18.46 -19.20
C THR A 389 -11.08 -18.22 -20.41
N SER A 390 -11.85 -17.11 -20.44
CA SER A 390 -12.67 -16.71 -21.60
C SER A 390 -11.90 -15.86 -22.62
N CYS A 391 -10.71 -15.36 -22.28
CA CYS A 391 -9.86 -14.61 -23.19
C CYS A 391 -9.42 -15.51 -24.37
N ARG A 392 -9.92 -15.21 -25.58
CA ARG A 392 -9.64 -16.01 -26.75
C ARG A 392 -8.33 -15.65 -27.43
N ASN A 393 -7.91 -14.39 -27.31
CA ASN A 393 -6.67 -13.88 -27.88
C ASN A 393 -5.73 -13.42 -26.80
N THR A 394 -5.20 -14.38 -26.04
CA THR A 394 -4.33 -14.11 -24.88
C THR A 394 -3.02 -13.42 -25.29
N ALA A 395 -2.50 -13.72 -26.48
CA ALA A 395 -1.30 -13.07 -27.04
C ALA A 395 -1.54 -11.57 -27.29
N LEU A 396 -2.67 -11.23 -27.90
CA LEU A 396 -3.05 -9.83 -28.13
C LEU A 396 -3.29 -9.10 -26.80
N ALA A 397 -4.00 -9.74 -25.86
CA ALA A 397 -4.27 -9.15 -24.55
C ALA A 397 -2.96 -8.87 -23.78
N ALA A 398 -2.02 -9.82 -23.77
CA ALA A 398 -0.72 -9.64 -23.15
C ALA A 398 0.10 -8.51 -23.80
N ALA A 399 0.17 -8.49 -25.14
CA ALA A 399 0.89 -7.45 -25.87
C ALA A 399 0.27 -6.05 -25.68
N TRP A 400 -1.07 -5.97 -25.59
CA TRP A 400 -1.74 -4.70 -25.28
C TRP A 400 -1.46 -4.25 -23.83
N ILE A 401 -1.53 -5.16 -22.87
CA ILE A 401 -1.20 -4.87 -21.46
C ILE A 401 0.27 -4.45 -21.34
N ASP A 402 1.19 -5.00 -22.14
CA ASP A 402 2.60 -4.62 -22.11
C ASP A 402 2.84 -3.14 -22.45
N GLN A 403 1.94 -2.51 -23.24
CA GLN A 403 2.03 -1.07 -23.51
C GLN A 403 1.91 -0.23 -22.23
N MET A 404 1.24 -0.76 -21.18
CA MET A 404 1.12 -0.09 -19.89
C MET A 404 2.46 0.02 -19.17
N TYR A 405 3.41 -0.87 -19.46
CA TYR A 405 4.75 -0.91 -18.88
C TYR A 405 5.79 -0.08 -19.64
N ALA A 406 5.41 0.49 -20.79
CA ALA A 406 6.32 1.36 -21.54
C ALA A 406 6.71 2.59 -20.69
N PRO A 407 8.00 3.01 -20.67
CA PRO A 407 8.51 4.03 -19.75
C PRO A 407 7.80 5.39 -19.80
N LEU A 408 7.30 5.81 -20.97
CA LEU A 408 6.50 7.04 -21.10
C LEU A 408 5.01 6.83 -20.83
N GLN A 409 4.52 5.57 -20.89
CA GLN A 409 3.12 5.27 -20.64
C GLN A 409 2.83 5.04 -19.16
N SER A 410 3.72 4.34 -18.45
CA SER A 410 3.55 4.02 -17.02
C SER A 410 3.31 5.26 -16.14
N PRO A 411 4.06 6.37 -16.27
CA PRO A 411 3.79 7.58 -15.51
C PRO A 411 2.42 8.19 -15.81
N GLN A 412 1.97 8.16 -17.07
CA GLN A 412 0.63 8.65 -17.43
C GLN A 412 -0.46 7.81 -16.78
N ASN A 413 -0.30 6.49 -16.78
CA ASN A 413 -1.25 5.58 -16.13
C ASN A 413 -1.36 5.86 -14.63
N ASN A 414 -0.25 6.23 -14.00
CA ASN A 414 -0.18 6.46 -12.55
C ASN A 414 -0.70 7.83 -12.12
N TRP A 415 -0.30 8.88 -12.82
CA TRP A 415 -0.59 10.26 -12.40
C TRP A 415 -1.61 10.99 -13.27
N GLY A 416 -1.66 10.74 -14.56
CA GLY A 416 -2.55 11.41 -15.51
C GLY A 416 -1.86 11.80 -16.80
N SER A 417 -2.52 12.59 -17.62
CA SER A 417 -2.13 12.84 -19.01
C SER A 417 -1.47 14.20 -19.26
N TYR A 418 -1.15 14.44 -20.52
CA TYR A 418 -0.69 15.71 -21.06
C TYR A 418 -1.48 16.06 -22.33
N GLY A 419 -1.48 17.36 -22.71
CA GLY A 419 -1.97 17.82 -24.02
C GLY A 419 -3.50 17.75 -24.17
N GLU A 420 -4.25 17.71 -23.10
CA GLU A 420 -5.69 17.93 -23.09
C GLU A 420 -5.99 19.43 -23.21
N THR A 421 -7.00 19.79 -24.02
CA THR A 421 -7.31 21.19 -24.30
C THR A 421 -8.35 21.78 -23.35
N ASP A 422 -9.19 20.94 -22.77
CA ASP A 422 -10.34 21.35 -21.97
C ASP A 422 -10.28 20.83 -20.52
N SER A 423 -9.17 20.17 -20.15
CA SER A 423 -8.94 19.57 -18.83
C SER A 423 -7.59 19.97 -18.26
N PHE A 424 -7.41 19.72 -16.99
CA PHE A 424 -6.13 19.85 -16.33
C PHE A 424 -5.17 18.77 -16.83
N ASN A 425 -3.97 19.20 -17.25
CA ASN A 425 -2.87 18.27 -17.51
C ASN A 425 -2.00 18.16 -16.27
N ILE A 426 -1.60 16.94 -15.91
CA ILE A 426 -0.60 16.74 -14.87
C ILE A 426 0.82 16.84 -15.44
N PHE A 427 0.95 16.63 -16.75
CA PHE A 427 2.23 16.70 -17.45
C PHE A 427 2.19 17.67 -18.63
N GLU A 428 3.36 18.24 -18.91
CA GLU A 428 3.73 18.75 -20.22
C GLU A 428 4.74 17.80 -20.89
N LEU A 429 4.63 17.61 -22.21
CA LEU A 429 5.64 16.87 -22.97
C LEU A 429 6.86 17.75 -23.18
N SER A 430 8.01 17.30 -22.71
CA SER A 430 9.29 17.99 -22.73
C SER A 430 10.37 17.05 -23.30
N THR A 431 11.62 17.40 -23.12
CA THR A 431 12.76 16.55 -23.45
C THR A 431 13.74 16.50 -22.28
N ASN A 432 14.40 15.36 -22.11
CA ASN A 432 15.50 15.20 -21.17
C ASN A 432 16.79 15.88 -21.68
N GLU A 433 17.87 15.80 -20.92
CA GLU A 433 19.17 16.39 -21.28
C GLU A 433 19.77 15.84 -22.58
N LYS A 434 19.35 14.64 -23.00
CA LYS A 434 19.79 14.00 -24.27
C LYS A 434 18.93 14.41 -25.47
N GLY A 435 17.81 15.11 -25.23
CA GLY A 435 16.83 15.51 -26.25
C GLY A 435 15.75 14.47 -26.51
N ASP A 436 15.66 13.39 -25.68
CA ASP A 436 14.63 12.38 -25.80
C ASP A 436 13.32 12.83 -25.11
N PRO A 437 12.15 12.34 -25.54
CA PRO A 437 10.87 12.70 -24.94
C PRO A 437 10.80 12.40 -23.44
N MET A 438 10.31 13.35 -22.66
CA MET A 438 10.14 13.25 -21.21
C MET A 438 8.84 13.94 -20.78
N LEU A 439 8.17 13.39 -19.80
CA LEU A 439 7.01 13.98 -19.12
C LEU A 439 7.49 14.84 -17.96
N LYS A 440 7.11 16.11 -17.98
CA LYS A 440 7.44 17.05 -16.92
C LYS A 440 6.17 17.36 -16.12
N HIS A 441 6.21 17.17 -14.81
CA HIS A 441 5.12 17.55 -13.92
C HIS A 441 4.85 19.05 -14.02
N MET A 442 3.58 19.39 -14.09
CA MET A 442 3.11 20.78 -14.09
C MET A 442 2.82 21.23 -12.66
N ASP A 443 2.96 22.52 -12.43
CA ASP A 443 2.43 23.14 -11.22
C ASP A 443 0.90 23.14 -11.29
N LEU A 444 0.25 22.48 -10.35
CA LEU A 444 -1.20 22.36 -10.28
C LEU A 444 -1.87 23.56 -9.57
N GLY A 445 -1.07 24.50 -9.05
CA GLY A 445 -1.57 25.66 -8.29
C GLY A 445 -2.37 25.22 -7.05
N ASP A 446 -3.58 25.75 -6.91
CA ASP A 446 -4.49 25.42 -5.78
C ASP A 446 -5.24 24.10 -5.95
N GLN A 447 -4.99 23.35 -7.04
CA GLN A 447 -5.71 22.09 -7.26
C GLN A 447 -5.08 20.94 -6.46
N SER A 448 -5.94 20.08 -5.94
CA SER A 448 -5.49 18.88 -5.25
C SER A 448 -4.85 17.89 -6.24
N PRO A 449 -3.57 17.50 -6.07
CA PRO A 449 -2.94 16.48 -6.91
C PRO A 449 -3.72 15.16 -6.90
N VAL A 450 -4.37 14.84 -5.79
CA VAL A 450 -5.20 13.65 -5.62
C VAL A 450 -6.42 13.70 -6.52
N GLU A 451 -7.15 14.82 -6.53
CA GLU A 451 -8.37 14.98 -7.37
C GLU A 451 -8.02 14.94 -8.86
N VAL A 452 -6.91 15.59 -9.26
CA VAL A 452 -6.43 15.53 -10.65
C VAL A 452 -6.05 14.10 -11.03
N ARG A 453 -5.33 13.40 -10.16
CA ARG A 453 -4.95 12.00 -10.36
C ARG A 453 -6.17 11.08 -10.48
N GLU A 454 -7.17 11.23 -9.62
CA GLU A 454 -8.41 10.45 -9.70
C GLU A 454 -9.18 10.67 -11.00
N ALA A 455 -9.20 11.92 -11.49
CA ALA A 455 -9.89 12.25 -12.73
C ALA A 455 -9.18 11.69 -13.97
N GLN A 456 -7.87 11.63 -14.00
CA GLN A 456 -7.09 11.38 -15.21
C GLN A 456 -6.38 10.03 -15.24
N SER A 457 -5.87 9.51 -14.10
CA SER A 457 -5.11 8.26 -14.09
C SER A 457 -5.97 7.05 -14.40
N VAL A 458 -5.34 5.99 -14.86
CA VAL A 458 -6.01 4.71 -15.15
C VAL A 458 -5.61 3.61 -14.18
N ASN A 459 -4.59 3.84 -13.37
CA ASN A 459 -4.13 3.00 -12.26
C ASN A 459 -3.99 1.50 -12.55
N GLY A 460 -3.76 1.10 -13.75
CA GLY A 460 -3.66 -0.32 -14.13
C GLY A 460 -2.31 -0.95 -13.75
N PRO A 461 -1.97 -2.03 -14.42
CA PRO A 461 -0.63 -2.57 -14.37
C PRO A 461 0.34 -1.55 -14.97
N LEU A 462 1.48 -1.32 -14.32
CA LEU A 462 2.51 -0.38 -14.76
C LEU A 462 3.82 -0.61 -14.01
N ALA A 463 4.92 0.00 -14.48
CA ALA A 463 6.18 0.07 -13.77
C ALA A 463 6.82 1.44 -13.93
N ILE A 464 7.05 2.13 -12.82
CA ILE A 464 7.83 3.36 -12.75
C ILE A 464 9.06 3.08 -11.90
N LEU A 465 10.20 2.96 -12.55
CA LEU A 465 11.45 2.59 -11.90
C LEU A 465 12.23 3.84 -11.49
N ASN A 466 13.13 3.70 -10.52
CA ASN A 466 13.96 4.80 -10.03
C ASN A 466 14.69 5.54 -11.16
N GLU A 467 15.21 4.81 -12.13
CA GLU A 467 15.91 5.39 -13.28
C GLU A 467 15.01 6.10 -14.30
N TYR A 468 13.68 5.99 -14.18
CA TYR A 468 12.77 6.73 -15.05
C TYR A 468 12.72 8.22 -14.70
N TYR A 469 13.03 8.54 -13.43
CA TYR A 469 13.06 9.93 -12.98
C TYR A 469 14.28 10.65 -13.55
N GLY A 470 14.01 11.74 -14.28
CA GLY A 470 15.02 12.48 -15.04
C GLY A 470 15.28 11.94 -16.45
N GLU A 471 14.90 10.71 -16.75
CA GLU A 471 15.02 10.14 -18.10
C GLU A 471 13.69 10.21 -18.87
N TYR A 472 12.58 9.76 -18.29
CA TYR A 472 11.25 9.70 -18.93
C TYR A 472 10.21 10.57 -18.24
N VAL A 473 10.41 10.86 -16.96
CA VAL A 473 9.49 11.66 -16.15
C VAL A 473 10.25 12.44 -15.08
N THR A 474 9.79 13.63 -14.71
CA THR A 474 10.32 14.35 -13.56
C THR A 474 9.78 13.79 -12.26
N GLN A 475 10.46 14.02 -11.13
CA GLN A 475 9.86 13.81 -9.81
C GLN A 475 8.83 14.92 -9.54
N PRO A 476 7.69 14.63 -8.90
CA PRO A 476 6.84 15.66 -8.31
C PRO A 476 7.63 16.48 -7.28
N GLU A 477 7.44 17.80 -7.25
CA GLU A 477 8.27 18.68 -6.41
C GLU A 477 8.09 18.40 -4.91
N ASP A 478 6.87 18.14 -4.46
CA ASP A 478 6.55 17.75 -3.08
C ASP A 478 7.21 16.41 -2.69
N ALA A 479 7.11 15.41 -3.55
CA ALA A 479 7.76 14.13 -3.34
C ALA A 479 9.29 14.24 -3.33
N LYS A 480 9.85 15.10 -4.18
CA LYS A 480 11.29 15.38 -4.21
C LYS A 480 11.75 16.00 -2.90
N TRP A 481 11.05 17.02 -2.41
CA TRP A 481 11.36 17.65 -1.13
C TRP A 481 11.34 16.63 0.01
N ARG A 482 10.28 15.84 0.10
CA ARG A 482 10.12 14.81 1.14
C ARG A 482 11.20 13.75 1.08
N LEU A 483 11.51 13.23 -0.11
CA LEU A 483 12.55 12.23 -0.32
C LEU A 483 13.95 12.76 0.04
N ASP A 484 14.28 13.99 -0.38
CA ASP A 484 15.57 14.59 -0.07
C ASP A 484 15.73 14.77 1.45
N ASN A 485 14.72 15.30 2.13
CA ASN A 485 14.74 15.45 3.60
C ASN A 485 14.79 14.09 4.32
N MET A 486 14.04 13.11 3.87
CA MET A 486 14.07 11.75 4.43
C MET A 486 15.47 11.12 4.29
N HIS A 487 16.10 11.30 3.15
CA HIS A 487 17.46 10.84 2.90
C HIS A 487 18.49 11.51 3.81
N GLU A 488 18.42 12.84 3.93
CA GLU A 488 19.33 13.60 4.78
C GLU A 488 19.14 13.27 6.26
N THR A 489 17.89 13.03 6.68
CA THR A 489 17.54 12.85 8.09
C THR A 489 17.68 11.40 8.55
N TYR A 490 17.29 10.41 7.72
CA TYR A 490 17.10 9.03 8.20
C TYR A 490 18.04 8.00 7.58
N LEU A 491 18.55 8.20 6.34
CA LEU A 491 19.28 7.14 5.64
C LEU A 491 20.44 6.56 6.43
N ALA A 492 21.20 7.42 7.14
CA ALA A 492 22.34 6.99 7.94
C ALA A 492 21.95 6.13 9.16
N ASP A 493 20.70 6.23 9.60
CA ASP A 493 20.16 5.56 10.77
C ASP A 493 19.23 4.39 10.39
N MET A 494 19.02 4.14 9.10
CA MET A 494 18.25 2.99 8.60
C MET A 494 19.12 1.75 8.51
N ASN A 495 19.45 1.16 9.66
CA ASN A 495 20.49 0.14 9.78
C ASN A 495 20.01 -1.30 9.52
N SER A 496 18.71 -1.53 9.31
CA SER A 496 18.18 -2.87 9.11
C SER A 496 18.70 -3.50 7.82
N LYS A 497 19.37 -4.65 7.93
CA LYS A 497 19.85 -5.42 6.78
C LYS A 497 18.72 -6.04 5.97
N TYR A 498 17.65 -6.43 6.63
CA TYR A 498 16.51 -7.09 6.02
C TYR A 498 15.23 -6.34 6.33
N VAL A 499 14.29 -6.40 5.40
CA VAL A 499 12.90 -5.98 5.57
C VAL A 499 12.00 -7.14 5.15
N TYR A 500 10.87 -7.31 5.82
CA TYR A 500 9.93 -8.36 5.46
C TYR A 500 9.33 -8.09 4.08
N PRO A 501 9.52 -9.00 3.10
CA PRO A 501 9.07 -8.77 1.73
C PRO A 501 7.56 -9.03 1.57
N ASN A 502 7.00 -8.51 0.47
CA ASN A 502 5.63 -8.81 0.07
C ASN A 502 5.54 -10.21 -0.57
N VAL A 503 5.64 -11.26 0.25
CA VAL A 503 5.64 -12.66 -0.19
C VAL A 503 4.25 -13.14 -0.58
N PHE A 504 4.18 -14.05 -1.55
CA PHE A 504 2.95 -14.72 -1.96
C PHE A 504 2.77 -16.03 -1.18
N MET A 505 1.76 -16.09 -0.30
CA MET A 505 1.50 -17.25 0.55
C MET A 505 0.49 -18.22 -0.07
N SER A 506 0.51 -19.50 0.36
CA SER A 506 -0.55 -20.45 0.01
C SER A 506 -1.90 -20.01 0.57
N ILE A 507 -3.02 -20.49 -0.02
CA ILE A 507 -4.37 -20.20 0.49
C ILE A 507 -4.50 -20.61 1.97
N GLU A 508 -3.94 -21.77 2.34
CA GLU A 508 -4.02 -22.27 3.71
C GLU A 508 -3.28 -21.35 4.68
N ASP A 509 -2.05 -20.97 4.34
CA ASP A 509 -1.24 -20.09 5.18
C ASP A 509 -1.79 -18.66 5.20
N THR A 510 -2.29 -18.14 4.05
CA THR A 510 -2.99 -16.83 4.00
C THR A 510 -4.19 -16.80 4.95
N ASN A 511 -5.02 -17.84 4.96
CA ASN A 511 -6.16 -17.91 5.87
C ASN A 511 -5.74 -17.95 7.34
N LYS A 512 -4.69 -18.73 7.68
CA LYS A 512 -4.16 -18.77 9.05
C LYS A 512 -3.58 -17.43 9.48
N VAL A 513 -2.77 -16.83 8.60
CA VAL A 513 -2.15 -15.51 8.84
C VAL A 513 -3.22 -14.45 9.05
N SER A 514 -4.26 -14.39 8.21
CA SER A 514 -5.36 -13.44 8.36
C SER A 514 -6.14 -13.60 9.66
N GLN A 515 -6.33 -14.85 10.12
CA GLN A 515 -6.97 -15.10 11.40
C GLN A 515 -6.11 -14.65 12.57
N TYR A 516 -4.82 -15.02 12.58
CA TYR A 516 -3.89 -14.63 13.62
C TYR A 516 -3.70 -13.11 13.66
N ASP A 517 -3.53 -12.49 12.49
CA ASP A 517 -3.34 -11.05 12.37
C ASP A 517 -4.49 -10.27 13.02
N THR A 518 -5.73 -10.67 12.73
CA THR A 518 -6.91 -10.01 13.31
C THR A 518 -6.91 -10.04 14.84
N ASP A 519 -6.65 -11.21 15.45
CA ASP A 519 -6.72 -11.37 16.91
C ASP A 519 -5.48 -10.76 17.60
N ILE A 520 -4.28 -10.98 17.05
CA ILE A 520 -3.01 -10.55 17.62
C ILE A 520 -2.87 -9.03 17.48
N LYS A 521 -3.03 -8.47 16.25
CA LYS A 521 -2.87 -7.05 15.99
C LYS A 521 -3.87 -6.21 16.79
N LYS A 522 -5.14 -6.59 16.73
CA LYS A 522 -6.18 -5.86 17.48
C LYS A 522 -5.90 -5.83 18.98
N TYR A 523 -5.40 -6.94 19.55
CA TYR A 523 -5.07 -6.99 20.97
C TYR A 523 -3.82 -6.16 21.30
N ALA A 524 -2.80 -6.19 20.45
CA ALA A 524 -1.62 -5.35 20.59
C ALA A 524 -1.98 -3.86 20.54
N GLU A 525 -2.75 -3.44 19.53
CA GLU A 525 -3.21 -2.05 19.35
C GLU A 525 -4.06 -1.55 20.53
N GLN A 526 -4.97 -2.38 21.03
CA GLN A 526 -5.78 -2.04 22.20
C GLN A 526 -4.90 -1.85 23.44
N LYS A 527 -3.91 -2.73 23.65
CA LYS A 527 -3.00 -2.63 24.79
C LYS A 527 -2.03 -1.48 24.65
N LYS A 528 -1.52 -1.19 23.44
CA LYS A 528 -0.71 -0.02 23.15
C LYS A 528 -1.39 1.27 23.61
N ALA A 529 -2.60 1.50 23.12
CA ALA A 529 -3.39 2.68 23.47
C ALA A 529 -3.68 2.78 24.99
N ASP A 530 -4.08 1.66 25.59
CA ASP A 530 -4.39 1.58 27.03
C ASP A 530 -3.14 1.87 27.89
N TRP A 531 -2.00 1.26 27.59
CA TRP A 531 -0.79 1.41 28.36
C TRP A 531 -0.15 2.80 28.20
N ILE A 532 -0.17 3.38 27.00
CA ILE A 532 0.31 4.76 26.83
C ILE A 532 -0.58 5.72 27.61
N LEU A 533 -1.90 5.58 27.54
CA LEU A 533 -2.83 6.48 28.22
C LEU A 533 -2.87 6.26 29.75
N ASN A 534 -2.98 5.01 30.20
CA ASN A 534 -3.29 4.66 31.59
C ASN A 534 -2.13 4.01 32.35
N GLY A 535 -1.06 3.62 31.68
CA GLY A 535 0.06 2.88 32.25
C GLY A 535 -0.27 1.41 32.56
N GLY A 536 0.59 0.77 33.31
CA GLY A 536 0.38 -0.58 33.87
C GLY A 536 1.02 -1.71 33.08
N ILE A 537 1.75 -1.42 32.02
CA ILE A 537 2.43 -2.43 31.17
C ILE A 537 3.35 -3.33 32.01
N GLU A 538 4.09 -2.80 32.99
CA GLU A 538 5.00 -3.60 33.83
C GLU A 538 4.25 -4.69 34.61
N LYS A 539 3.00 -4.44 34.99
CA LYS A 539 2.16 -5.40 35.75
C LYS A 539 1.47 -6.41 34.86
N GLU A 540 1.17 -6.02 33.64
CA GLU A 540 0.37 -6.81 32.70
C GLU A 540 1.22 -7.55 31.68
N TRP A 541 2.52 -7.24 31.56
CA TRP A 541 3.39 -7.76 30.50
C TRP A 541 3.40 -9.27 30.39
N ASP A 542 3.61 -9.99 31.48
CA ASP A 542 3.63 -11.45 31.46
C ASP A 542 2.29 -12.04 31.00
N SER A 543 1.17 -11.49 31.49
CA SER A 543 -0.17 -11.93 31.10
C SER A 543 -0.50 -11.58 29.65
N TYR A 544 0.05 -10.48 29.15
CA TYR A 544 -0.05 -10.08 27.74
C TYR A 544 0.68 -11.06 26.84
N LEU A 545 1.95 -11.41 27.15
CA LEU A 545 2.72 -12.40 26.40
C LEU A 545 2.00 -13.77 26.38
N GLU A 546 1.50 -14.24 27.53
CA GLU A 546 0.69 -15.46 27.58
C GLU A 546 -0.57 -15.39 26.69
N LYS A 547 -1.19 -14.23 26.59
CA LYS A 547 -2.37 -14.02 25.77
C LYS A 547 -2.03 -14.00 24.29
N MET A 548 -0.92 -13.37 23.89
CA MET A 548 -0.40 -13.40 22.53
C MET A 548 -0.10 -14.82 22.04
N GLU A 549 0.49 -15.65 22.91
CA GLU A 549 0.72 -17.07 22.61
C GLU A 549 -0.60 -17.84 22.47
N LYS A 550 -1.63 -17.54 23.27
CA LYS A 550 -2.96 -18.14 23.12
C LYS A 550 -3.67 -17.75 21.82
N TYR A 551 -3.35 -16.59 21.27
CA TYR A 551 -3.81 -16.16 19.94
C TYR A 551 -3.01 -16.79 18.79
N GLY A 552 -1.92 -17.51 19.08
CA GLY A 552 -1.13 -18.26 18.11
C GLY A 552 0.07 -17.49 17.56
N LEU A 553 0.65 -16.57 18.32
CA LEU A 553 1.80 -15.75 17.89
C LEU A 553 2.98 -16.60 17.40
N SER A 554 3.34 -17.67 18.09
CA SER A 554 4.43 -18.58 17.68
C SER A 554 4.15 -19.24 16.32
N ASP A 555 2.93 -19.70 16.07
CA ASP A 555 2.54 -20.27 14.77
C ASP A 555 2.53 -19.20 13.67
N TYR A 556 2.04 -18.00 13.99
CA TYR A 556 2.05 -16.84 13.08
C TYR A 556 3.46 -16.49 12.63
N LEU A 557 4.39 -16.31 13.57
CA LEU A 557 5.79 -16.02 13.28
C LEU A 557 6.47 -17.17 12.51
N SER A 558 6.15 -18.42 12.81
CA SER A 558 6.69 -19.58 12.09
C SER A 558 6.28 -19.57 10.61
N ILE A 559 5.03 -19.20 10.30
CA ILE A 559 4.57 -19.06 8.92
C ILE A 559 5.30 -17.92 8.23
N LYS A 560 5.37 -16.74 8.87
CA LYS A 560 6.08 -15.58 8.33
C LYS A 560 7.56 -15.89 8.07
N GLN A 561 8.26 -16.54 9.01
CA GLN A 561 9.67 -16.94 8.85
C GLN A 561 9.86 -17.88 7.65
N LYS A 562 9.02 -18.90 7.52
CA LYS A 562 9.06 -19.84 6.38
C LYS A 562 9.03 -19.11 5.03
N TYR A 563 8.17 -18.12 4.89
CA TYR A 563 8.05 -17.38 3.63
C TYR A 563 9.19 -16.40 3.43
N PHE A 564 9.70 -15.79 4.48
CA PHE A 564 10.92 -14.99 4.42
C PHE A 564 12.13 -15.82 3.97
N ASP A 565 12.36 -16.98 4.58
CA ASP A 565 13.45 -17.87 4.23
C ASP A 565 13.37 -18.35 2.77
N ASN A 566 12.18 -18.69 2.29
CA ASN A 566 11.95 -19.08 0.91
C ASN A 566 12.24 -17.92 -0.06
N TYR A 567 11.83 -16.70 0.27
CA TYR A 567 12.13 -15.52 -0.52
C TYR A 567 13.64 -15.25 -0.59
N GLN A 568 14.35 -15.26 0.54
CA GLN A 568 15.81 -15.08 0.57
C GLN A 568 16.53 -16.17 -0.25
N LYS A 569 16.06 -17.39 -0.18
CA LYS A 569 16.61 -18.48 -0.99
C LYS A 569 16.41 -18.23 -2.49
N SER A 570 15.23 -17.79 -2.92
CA SER A 570 14.94 -17.54 -4.35
C SER A 570 15.75 -16.38 -4.93
N LEU A 571 16.21 -15.42 -4.11
CA LEU A 571 17.11 -14.35 -4.56
C LEU A 571 18.56 -14.81 -4.72
N SER A 572 18.93 -15.96 -4.13
CA SER A 572 20.30 -16.51 -4.18
C SER A 572 20.50 -17.58 -5.26
N GLU A 573 19.42 -18.09 -5.86
CA GLU A 573 19.40 -19.02 -6.99
C GLU A 573 19.36 -18.28 -8.34
#